data_89e962b3c679a6cff9f615c9472c82d1
#
_entry.id   89e962b3c679a6cff9f615c9472c82d1
#
_cell.length_a   1.000
_cell.length_b   1.000
_cell.length_c   1.000
_cell.angle_alpha   90.00
_cell.angle_beta   90.00
_cell.angle_gamma   90.00
#
_symmetry.space_group_name_H-M   'P 1'
#
loop_
_entity.id
_entity.type
_entity.pdbx_description
1 polymer ?
#
loop_
_entity_poly.entity_id
_entity_poly.type
_entity_poly.pdbx_seq_one_letter_code
_entity_poly.pdbx_strand_id
1 'polypeptide(L)'
;MVNGRLDRESVDAVLNDLDEYAIEEALRIVEPLNEGKESPEHTITLISMGPERTTEAIRKGLSMGADAGVLVSDSALAGSDAVATAKVLSKVIQDGGFDLVFCGTESTDARMSVIPAMLAESLGWAQLTFAGSVKVDAAAKSVEIARMTESGVESMSASFPCVVSVIEKINEPRYPSFKGIMAAKKKPIDTKSLSEIGIDAAQVGSTGAWSEVLEANPRPPRDKGLKLEDSGDGGAKLADYLLEKRLV
;
A
#
# COMPACT_ATOMS: atom_id res chain seq x y z
N MET A 1 20.09 6.04 1.76
CA MET A 1 20.24 5.90 0.28
C MET A 1 21.61 5.33 0.00
N VAL A 2 21.69 4.33 -0.83
CA VAL A 2 22.95 3.75 -1.34
C VAL A 2 22.87 3.75 -2.87
N ASN A 3 23.80 4.43 -3.52
CA ASN A 3 23.84 4.55 -4.99
C ASN A 3 22.50 5.01 -5.61
N GLY A 4 21.88 6.04 -5.06
CA GLY A 4 20.58 6.56 -5.52
C GLY A 4 19.35 5.68 -5.19
N ARG A 5 19.53 4.56 -4.47
CA ARG A 5 18.45 3.64 -4.11
C ARG A 5 18.20 3.67 -2.61
N LEU A 6 16.99 3.33 -2.21
CA LEU A 6 16.67 3.06 -0.81
C LEU A 6 17.48 1.86 -0.31
N ASP A 7 18.13 2.02 0.83
CA ASP A 7 18.87 0.94 1.48
C ASP A 7 17.89 0.06 2.26
N ARG A 8 17.35 -0.94 1.59
CA ARG A 8 16.45 -1.92 2.19
C ARG A 8 17.20 -3.11 2.79
N GLU A 9 18.49 -3.27 2.47
CA GLU A 9 19.27 -4.43 2.92
C GLU A 9 19.78 -4.27 4.35
N SER A 10 20.03 -3.04 4.79
CA SER A 10 20.55 -2.74 6.13
C SER A 10 19.48 -2.71 7.23
N VAL A 11 18.21 -2.90 6.88
CA VAL A 11 17.06 -2.86 7.80
C VAL A 11 16.20 -4.11 7.68
N ASP A 12 15.45 -4.41 8.74
CA ASP A 12 14.51 -5.52 8.73
C ASP A 12 13.39 -5.27 7.70
N ALA A 13 13.01 -6.33 6.97
CA ALA A 13 11.86 -6.29 6.09
C ALA A 13 10.59 -6.48 6.92
N VAL A 14 9.72 -5.48 6.93
CA VAL A 14 8.43 -5.51 7.63
C VAL A 14 7.29 -5.32 6.63
N LEU A 15 6.11 -5.81 6.96
CA LEU A 15 4.89 -5.44 6.23
C LEU A 15 4.68 -3.94 6.33
N ASN A 16 4.35 -3.29 5.21
CA ASN A 16 4.04 -1.87 5.19
C ASN A 16 2.84 -1.58 6.10
N ASP A 17 3.00 -0.68 7.05
CA ASP A 17 1.96 -0.37 8.04
C ASP A 17 0.65 0.07 7.38
N LEU A 18 0.72 0.83 6.26
CA LEU A 18 -0.47 1.30 5.56
C LEU A 18 -1.20 0.16 4.81
N ASP A 19 -0.50 -0.90 4.43
CA ASP A 19 -1.14 -2.09 3.84
C ASP A 19 -1.79 -2.99 4.91
N GLU A 20 -1.41 -2.88 6.18
CA GLU A 20 -2.13 -3.58 7.26
C GLU A 20 -3.59 -3.11 7.35
N TYR A 21 -3.87 -1.81 7.12
CA TYR A 21 -5.25 -1.29 7.04
C TYR A 21 -6.01 -1.85 5.84
N ALA A 22 -5.34 -2.00 4.69
CA ALA A 22 -5.94 -2.60 3.50
C ALA A 22 -6.29 -4.08 3.70
N ILE A 23 -5.41 -4.85 4.35
CA ILE A 23 -5.64 -6.25 4.70
C ILE A 23 -6.81 -6.36 5.68
N GLU A 24 -6.84 -5.54 6.72
CA GLU A 24 -7.93 -5.54 7.70
C GLU A 24 -9.28 -5.20 7.05
N GLU A 25 -9.31 -4.21 6.15
CA GLU A 25 -10.55 -3.85 5.47
C GLU A 25 -11.05 -4.98 4.57
N ALA A 26 -10.15 -5.62 3.82
CA ALA A 26 -10.49 -6.78 3.02
C ALA A 26 -11.03 -7.94 3.88
N LEU A 27 -10.45 -8.19 5.05
CA LEU A 27 -10.92 -9.20 6.00
C LEU A 27 -12.32 -8.88 6.53
N ARG A 28 -12.57 -7.62 6.91
CA ARG A 28 -13.90 -7.16 7.37
C ARG A 28 -14.99 -7.32 6.33
N ILE A 29 -14.64 -7.24 5.06
CA ILE A 29 -15.57 -7.46 3.95
C ILE A 29 -15.78 -8.95 3.70
N VAL A 30 -14.72 -9.75 3.66
CA VAL A 30 -14.78 -11.15 3.24
C VAL A 30 -15.29 -12.08 4.35
N GLU A 31 -14.93 -11.85 5.62
CA GLU A 31 -15.34 -12.70 6.73
C GLU A 31 -16.86 -12.85 6.84
N PRO A 32 -17.67 -11.76 6.84
CA PRO A 32 -19.13 -11.89 6.88
C PRO A 32 -19.73 -12.58 5.64
N LEU A 33 -19.12 -12.38 4.46
CA LEU A 33 -19.59 -13.02 3.23
C LEU A 33 -19.37 -14.52 3.20
N ASN A 34 -18.40 -15.02 3.97
CA ASN A 34 -18.10 -16.43 4.13
C ASN A 34 -18.78 -17.08 5.36
N GLU A 35 -19.46 -16.30 6.21
CA GLU A 35 -20.08 -16.82 7.42
C GLU A 35 -21.13 -17.89 7.10
N GLY A 36 -21.05 -19.03 7.81
CA GLY A 36 -21.95 -20.17 7.62
C GLY A 36 -21.70 -21.02 6.38
N LYS A 37 -20.67 -20.74 5.58
CA LYS A 37 -20.31 -21.55 4.41
C LYS A 37 -19.34 -22.66 4.78
N GLU A 38 -19.53 -23.83 4.20
CA GLU A 38 -18.62 -24.98 4.40
C GLU A 38 -17.23 -24.73 3.79
N SER A 39 -17.19 -23.99 2.67
CA SER A 39 -15.95 -23.57 2.01
C SER A 39 -16.03 -22.08 1.70
N PRO A 40 -14.92 -21.34 1.88
CA PRO A 40 -14.87 -19.94 1.53
C PRO A 40 -15.11 -19.72 0.03
N GLU A 41 -16.07 -18.87 -0.31
CA GLU A 41 -16.32 -18.44 -1.70
C GLU A 41 -15.52 -17.19 -2.06
N HIS A 42 -15.16 -16.41 -1.05
CA HIS A 42 -14.37 -15.19 -1.19
C HIS A 42 -13.03 -15.38 -0.51
N THR A 43 -11.95 -15.03 -1.18
CA THR A 43 -10.57 -15.23 -0.70
C THR A 43 -9.75 -13.94 -0.82
N ILE A 44 -8.72 -13.84 0.02
CA ILE A 44 -7.79 -12.73 0.03
C ILE A 44 -6.40 -13.24 -0.31
N THR A 45 -5.84 -12.74 -1.41
CA THR A 45 -4.48 -13.05 -1.84
C THR A 45 -3.60 -11.81 -1.70
N LEU A 46 -2.49 -11.94 -0.98
CA LEU A 46 -1.49 -10.89 -0.85
C LEU A 46 -0.55 -10.94 -2.04
N ILE A 47 -0.32 -9.82 -2.70
CA ILE A 47 0.60 -9.72 -3.84
C ILE A 47 1.73 -8.76 -3.47
N SER A 48 2.97 -9.19 -3.67
CA SER A 48 4.15 -8.36 -3.40
C SER A 48 5.23 -8.57 -4.46
N MET A 49 6.06 -7.54 -4.63
CA MET A 49 7.25 -7.57 -5.48
C MET A 49 8.47 -7.23 -4.62
N GLY A 50 9.49 -8.06 -4.65
CA GLY A 50 10.70 -7.82 -3.86
C GLY A 50 11.64 -9.01 -3.81
N PRO A 51 12.74 -8.92 -3.03
CA PRO A 51 13.65 -10.06 -2.81
C PRO A 51 12.95 -11.17 -2.02
N GLU A 52 13.51 -12.38 -2.02
CA GLU A 52 12.92 -13.56 -1.35
C GLU A 52 12.53 -13.33 0.11
N ARG A 53 13.29 -12.51 0.85
CA ARG A 53 12.98 -12.18 2.24
C ARG A 53 11.64 -11.43 2.42
N THR A 54 11.05 -10.87 1.35
CA THR A 54 9.69 -10.28 1.35
C THR A 54 8.63 -11.30 1.78
N THR A 55 8.94 -12.59 1.68
CA THR A 55 8.12 -13.70 2.20
C THR A 55 7.74 -13.49 3.67
N GLU A 56 8.61 -12.88 4.48
CA GLU A 56 8.33 -12.62 5.91
C GLU A 56 7.20 -11.59 6.08
N ALA A 57 7.20 -10.52 5.28
CA ALA A 57 6.11 -9.54 5.27
C ALA A 57 4.79 -10.16 4.81
N ILE A 58 4.82 -11.00 3.77
CA ILE A 58 3.64 -11.75 3.32
C ILE A 58 3.14 -12.67 4.43
N ARG A 59 4.03 -13.39 5.14
CA ARG A 59 3.66 -14.25 6.29
C ARG A 59 2.97 -13.48 7.40
N LYS A 60 3.37 -12.23 7.65
CA LYS A 60 2.70 -11.36 8.62
C LYS A 60 1.24 -11.11 8.18
N GLY A 61 0.98 -10.71 6.94
CA GLY A 61 -0.38 -10.51 6.44
C GLY A 61 -1.21 -11.79 6.41
N LEU A 62 -0.61 -12.95 6.06
CA LEU A 62 -1.27 -14.25 6.16
C LEU A 62 -1.65 -14.61 7.60
N SER A 63 -0.89 -14.15 8.59
CA SER A 63 -1.20 -14.36 10.01
C SER A 63 -2.35 -13.49 10.50
N MET A 64 -2.62 -12.35 9.84
CA MET A 64 -3.81 -11.53 10.09
C MET A 64 -5.10 -12.21 9.61
N GLY A 65 -5.03 -13.04 8.56
CA GLY A 65 -6.20 -13.77 8.08
C GLY A 65 -6.18 -14.11 6.59
N ALA A 66 -5.44 -13.38 5.76
CA ALA A 66 -5.38 -13.61 4.32
C ALA A 66 -5.06 -15.09 3.97
N ASP A 67 -5.52 -15.57 2.81
CA ASP A 67 -5.56 -17.00 2.46
C ASP A 67 -4.29 -17.47 1.74
N ALA A 68 -3.76 -16.65 0.86
CA ALA A 68 -2.61 -16.98 0.03
C ALA A 68 -1.71 -15.76 -0.21
N GLY A 69 -0.51 -15.99 -0.70
CA GLY A 69 0.43 -14.96 -1.12
C GLY A 69 1.00 -15.25 -2.51
N VAL A 70 1.32 -14.19 -3.25
CA VAL A 70 2.11 -14.22 -4.48
C VAL A 70 3.27 -13.25 -4.32
N LEU A 71 4.48 -13.74 -4.51
CA LEU A 71 5.69 -12.95 -4.50
C LEU A 71 6.31 -12.96 -5.89
N VAL A 72 6.49 -11.79 -6.51
CA VAL A 72 7.37 -11.69 -7.68
C VAL A 72 8.77 -11.36 -7.20
N SER A 73 9.71 -12.31 -7.42
CA SER A 73 11.10 -12.17 -7.00
C SER A 73 12.04 -12.51 -8.15
N ASP A 74 12.84 -11.52 -8.53
CA ASP A 74 13.85 -11.65 -9.58
C ASP A 74 14.95 -10.60 -9.36
N SER A 75 16.20 -10.94 -9.59
CA SER A 75 17.31 -10.00 -9.43
C SER A 75 17.23 -8.80 -10.38
N ALA A 76 16.61 -8.97 -11.54
CA ALA A 76 16.41 -7.91 -12.52
C ALA A 76 15.42 -6.83 -12.05
N LEU A 77 14.61 -7.08 -11.02
CA LEU A 77 13.69 -6.09 -10.44
C LEU A 77 14.41 -4.97 -9.68
N ALA A 78 15.68 -5.18 -9.32
CA ALA A 78 16.44 -4.21 -8.52
C ALA A 78 16.58 -2.87 -9.24
N GLY A 79 16.06 -1.80 -8.62
CA GLY A 79 16.06 -0.44 -9.18
C GLY A 79 14.81 -0.10 -10.01
N SER A 80 13.79 -0.94 -9.99
CA SER A 80 12.47 -0.58 -10.55
C SER A 80 11.93 0.68 -9.89
N ASP A 81 11.43 1.60 -10.70
CA ASP A 81 10.65 2.76 -10.25
C ASP A 81 9.16 2.39 -10.08
N ALA A 82 8.32 3.39 -9.82
CA ALA A 82 6.89 3.17 -9.64
C ALA A 82 6.21 2.61 -10.90
N VAL A 83 6.65 3.02 -12.10
CA VAL A 83 6.08 2.55 -13.38
C VAL A 83 6.38 1.08 -13.59
N ALA A 84 7.65 0.69 -13.43
CA ALA A 84 8.07 -0.70 -13.54
C ALA A 84 7.41 -1.58 -12.45
N THR A 85 7.27 -1.06 -11.22
CA THR A 85 6.60 -1.75 -10.12
C THR A 85 5.11 -1.98 -10.45
N ALA A 86 4.39 -0.95 -10.87
CA ALA A 86 2.99 -1.07 -11.24
C ALA A 86 2.78 -2.05 -12.41
N LYS A 87 3.70 -2.07 -13.39
CA LYS A 87 3.67 -3.02 -14.51
C LYS A 87 3.74 -4.47 -14.04
N VAL A 88 4.66 -4.78 -13.12
CA VAL A 88 4.81 -6.14 -12.57
C VAL A 88 3.58 -6.55 -11.77
N LEU A 89 3.13 -5.67 -10.86
CA LEU A 89 1.97 -5.96 -10.02
C LEU A 89 0.70 -6.11 -10.84
N SER A 90 0.45 -5.21 -11.81
CA SER A 90 -0.74 -5.29 -12.67
C SER A 90 -0.79 -6.57 -13.50
N LYS A 91 0.37 -7.07 -13.96
CA LYS A 91 0.43 -8.35 -14.68
C LYS A 91 -0.01 -9.53 -13.83
N VAL A 92 0.45 -9.60 -12.58
CA VAL A 92 0.03 -10.64 -11.62
C VAL A 92 -1.46 -10.51 -11.29
N ILE A 93 -1.95 -9.29 -11.09
CA ILE A 93 -3.37 -9.03 -10.81
C ILE A 93 -4.24 -9.47 -12.00
N GLN A 94 -3.84 -9.13 -13.21
CA GLN A 94 -4.57 -9.50 -14.42
C GLN A 94 -4.64 -11.02 -14.60
N ASP A 95 -3.53 -11.72 -14.40
CA ASP A 95 -3.45 -13.19 -14.57
C ASP A 95 -4.21 -13.92 -13.44
N GLY A 96 -4.34 -13.30 -12.27
CA GLY A 96 -5.01 -13.88 -11.11
C GLY A 96 -6.54 -13.82 -11.14
N GLY A 97 -7.14 -13.00 -12.01
CA GLY A 97 -8.60 -12.90 -12.18
C GLY A 97 -9.31 -12.35 -10.94
N PHE A 98 -8.71 -11.37 -10.27
CA PHE A 98 -9.28 -10.75 -9.07
C PHE A 98 -10.43 -9.79 -9.40
N ASP A 99 -11.40 -9.70 -8.49
CA ASP A 99 -12.54 -8.76 -8.60
C ASP A 99 -12.21 -7.40 -7.99
N LEU A 100 -11.42 -7.37 -6.91
CA LEU A 100 -11.04 -6.16 -6.17
C LEU A 100 -9.57 -6.19 -5.81
N VAL A 101 -8.94 -5.02 -5.88
CA VAL A 101 -7.58 -4.79 -5.37
C VAL A 101 -7.66 -3.76 -4.26
N PHE A 102 -7.12 -4.11 -3.08
CA PHE A 102 -6.95 -3.21 -1.95
C PHE A 102 -5.48 -2.86 -1.78
N CYS A 103 -5.18 -1.59 -1.58
CA CYS A 103 -3.85 -1.08 -1.29
C CYS A 103 -3.90 -0.12 -0.11
N GLY A 104 -2.83 -0.03 0.66
CA GLY A 104 -2.60 1.16 1.48
C GLY A 104 -2.42 2.40 0.62
N THR A 105 -2.46 3.57 1.21
CA THR A 105 -2.29 4.85 0.50
C THR A 105 -0.94 4.94 -0.19
N GLU A 106 0.11 4.47 0.48
CA GLU A 106 1.49 4.51 0.00
C GLU A 106 2.36 3.49 0.72
N SER A 107 3.57 3.23 0.22
CA SER A 107 4.60 2.54 0.99
C SER A 107 5.33 3.54 1.90
N THR A 108 5.62 3.13 3.14
CA THR A 108 6.30 3.98 4.13
C THR A 108 7.75 4.27 3.76
N ASP A 109 8.36 3.48 2.88
CA ASP A 109 9.72 3.66 2.40
C ASP A 109 9.84 4.60 1.20
N ALA A 110 8.96 4.51 0.20
CA ALA A 110 9.01 5.31 -1.02
C ALA A 110 8.10 6.55 -1.01
N ARG A 111 6.99 6.52 -0.28
CA ARG A 111 6.04 7.63 -0.06
C ARG A 111 5.58 8.35 -1.32
N MET A 112 5.29 7.59 -2.37
CA MET A 112 4.89 8.17 -3.66
C MET A 112 3.38 8.29 -3.84
N SER A 113 2.56 7.49 -3.14
CA SER A 113 1.08 7.45 -3.21
C SER A 113 0.48 7.23 -4.61
N VAL A 114 1.26 6.73 -5.57
CA VAL A 114 0.86 6.63 -6.98
C VAL A 114 0.50 5.20 -7.43
N ILE A 115 0.97 4.18 -6.72
CA ILE A 115 0.81 2.78 -7.15
C ILE A 115 -0.67 2.40 -7.33
N PRO A 116 -1.61 2.73 -6.43
CA PRO A 116 -3.01 2.35 -6.64
C PRO A 116 -3.60 2.93 -7.93
N ALA A 117 -3.30 4.20 -8.25
CA ALA A 117 -3.75 4.84 -9.47
C ALA A 117 -3.09 4.24 -10.72
N MET A 118 -1.79 3.95 -10.66
CA MET A 118 -1.05 3.30 -11.75
C MET A 118 -1.55 1.87 -12.03
N LEU A 119 -1.92 1.13 -10.99
CA LEU A 119 -2.53 -0.20 -11.15
C LEU A 119 -3.89 -0.09 -11.85
N ALA A 120 -4.74 0.82 -11.41
CA ALA A 120 -6.05 1.04 -12.01
C ALA A 120 -5.94 1.38 -13.50
N GLU A 121 -5.04 2.33 -13.85
CA GLU A 121 -4.77 2.71 -15.25
C GLU A 121 -4.22 1.54 -16.07
N SER A 122 -3.23 0.81 -15.54
CA SER A 122 -2.63 -0.33 -16.24
C SER A 122 -3.60 -1.48 -16.49
N LEU A 123 -4.57 -1.67 -15.60
CA LEU A 123 -5.60 -2.69 -15.68
C LEU A 123 -6.83 -2.24 -16.50
N GLY A 124 -6.97 -0.94 -16.76
CA GLY A 124 -8.19 -0.35 -17.33
C GLY A 124 -9.38 -0.43 -16.37
N TRP A 125 -9.14 -0.40 -15.06
CA TRP A 125 -10.14 -0.53 -14.00
C TRP A 125 -10.46 0.84 -13.37
N ALA A 126 -11.64 0.93 -12.74
CA ALA A 126 -11.95 2.10 -11.93
C ALA A 126 -11.01 2.23 -10.72
N GLN A 127 -10.68 3.50 -10.35
CA GLN A 127 -9.91 3.79 -9.15
C GLN A 127 -10.77 4.47 -8.08
N LEU A 128 -10.72 3.94 -6.87
CA LEU A 128 -11.40 4.45 -5.68
C LEU A 128 -10.35 4.69 -4.58
N THR A 129 -9.62 5.79 -4.69
CA THR A 129 -8.43 6.07 -3.85
C THR A 129 -8.74 6.94 -2.63
N PHE A 130 -7.89 6.82 -1.58
CA PHE A 130 -7.98 7.57 -0.33
C PHE A 130 -9.29 7.35 0.45
N ALA A 131 -9.77 6.11 0.45
CA ALA A 131 -11.01 5.75 1.12
C ALA A 131 -10.86 5.80 2.65
N GLY A 132 -11.69 6.60 3.30
CA GLY A 132 -11.88 6.61 4.76
C GLY A 132 -13.04 5.71 5.20
N SER A 133 -13.86 5.23 4.25
CA SER A 133 -14.81 4.15 4.45
C SER A 133 -15.06 3.43 3.13
N VAL A 134 -15.38 2.14 3.20
CA VAL A 134 -15.67 1.29 2.04
C VAL A 134 -16.94 0.49 2.33
N LYS A 135 -17.81 0.40 1.33
CA LYS A 135 -18.95 -0.50 1.33
C LYS A 135 -18.91 -1.33 0.06
N VAL A 136 -18.95 -2.64 0.21
CA VAL A 136 -18.97 -3.60 -0.89
C VAL A 136 -20.33 -4.27 -0.96
N ASP A 137 -20.98 -4.22 -2.11
CA ASP A 137 -22.12 -5.06 -2.44
C ASP A 137 -21.64 -6.16 -3.39
N ALA A 138 -21.41 -7.35 -2.83
CA ALA A 138 -20.92 -8.50 -3.58
C ALA A 138 -21.96 -9.01 -4.60
N ALA A 139 -23.25 -8.89 -4.31
CA ALA A 139 -24.32 -9.32 -5.19
C ALA A 139 -24.48 -8.36 -6.39
N ALA A 140 -24.41 -7.07 -6.15
CA ALA A 140 -24.45 -6.04 -7.21
C ALA A 140 -23.08 -5.84 -7.87
N LYS A 141 -22.01 -6.47 -7.37
CA LYS A 141 -20.62 -6.29 -7.81
C LYS A 141 -20.23 -4.81 -7.87
N SER A 142 -20.45 -4.09 -6.77
CA SER A 142 -20.17 -2.66 -6.69
C SER A 142 -19.47 -2.29 -5.38
N VAL A 143 -18.72 -1.19 -5.43
CA VAL A 143 -18.05 -0.58 -4.28
C VAL A 143 -18.45 0.88 -4.19
N GLU A 144 -18.75 1.36 -2.98
CA GLU A 144 -18.91 2.75 -2.63
C GLU A 144 -17.86 3.13 -1.60
N ILE A 145 -17.22 4.28 -1.77
CA ILE A 145 -16.26 4.84 -0.81
C ILE A 145 -16.61 6.25 -0.39
N ALA A 146 -16.18 6.63 0.81
CA ALA A 146 -16.03 8.02 1.18
C ALA A 146 -14.54 8.40 1.08
N ARG A 147 -14.18 9.16 0.03
CA ARG A 147 -12.82 9.68 -0.16
C ARG A 147 -12.61 10.88 0.75
N MET A 148 -11.53 10.85 1.50
CA MET A 148 -11.12 11.99 2.33
C MET A 148 -10.21 12.91 1.54
N THR A 149 -10.54 14.20 1.46
CA THR A 149 -9.73 15.24 0.81
C THR A 149 -9.52 16.41 1.75
N GLU A 150 -8.62 17.34 1.40
CA GLU A 150 -8.42 18.57 2.19
C GLU A 150 -9.66 19.45 2.22
N SER A 151 -10.47 19.42 1.16
CA SER A 151 -11.69 20.22 1.01
C SER A 151 -12.95 19.57 1.60
N GLY A 152 -12.87 18.29 2.01
CA GLY A 152 -14.01 17.57 2.58
C GLY A 152 -14.06 16.10 2.19
N VAL A 153 -15.27 15.54 2.18
CA VAL A 153 -15.54 14.13 1.88
C VAL A 153 -16.28 14.02 0.56
N GLU A 154 -15.79 13.17 -0.33
CA GLU A 154 -16.41 12.87 -1.62
C GLU A 154 -16.96 11.43 -1.60
N SER A 155 -18.23 11.25 -1.97
CA SER A 155 -18.80 9.90 -2.20
C SER A 155 -18.51 9.47 -3.63
N MET A 156 -17.91 8.31 -3.79
CA MET A 156 -17.59 7.72 -5.09
C MET A 156 -18.01 6.26 -5.15
N SER A 157 -18.41 5.80 -6.34
CA SER A 157 -18.76 4.39 -6.54
C SER A 157 -18.25 3.86 -7.88
N ALA A 158 -18.01 2.56 -7.93
CA ALA A 158 -17.64 1.85 -9.14
C ALA A 158 -18.15 0.41 -9.13
N SER A 159 -18.29 -0.17 -10.31
CA SER A 159 -18.50 -1.61 -10.46
C SER A 159 -17.18 -2.38 -10.40
N PHE A 160 -17.24 -3.68 -10.11
CA PHE A 160 -16.10 -4.58 -10.25
C PHE A 160 -15.71 -4.75 -11.74
N PRO A 161 -14.44 -4.98 -12.05
CA PRO A 161 -13.32 -4.91 -11.12
C PRO A 161 -12.88 -3.46 -10.85
N CYS A 162 -12.31 -3.20 -9.68
CA CYS A 162 -11.75 -1.89 -9.35
C CYS A 162 -10.58 -1.96 -8.36
N VAL A 163 -9.81 -0.86 -8.29
CA VAL A 163 -8.71 -0.67 -7.33
C VAL A 163 -9.14 0.31 -6.26
N VAL A 164 -8.99 -0.08 -5.01
CA VAL A 164 -9.30 0.73 -3.82
C VAL A 164 -8.02 0.99 -3.06
N SER A 165 -7.74 2.24 -2.69
CA SER A 165 -6.73 2.53 -1.67
C SER A 165 -7.37 3.12 -0.43
N VAL A 166 -6.90 2.69 0.74
CA VAL A 166 -7.47 3.06 2.02
C VAL A 166 -6.50 3.92 2.84
N ILE A 167 -7.03 4.83 3.62
CA ILE A 167 -6.23 5.63 4.56
C ILE A 167 -6.16 4.96 5.94
N GLU A 168 -5.20 5.36 6.75
CA GLU A 168 -4.95 4.86 8.10
C GLU A 168 -6.11 5.02 9.10
N LYS A 169 -7.08 5.89 8.79
CA LYS A 169 -8.25 6.14 9.64
C LYS A 169 -9.45 5.24 9.36
N ILE A 170 -9.33 4.32 8.40
CA ILE A 170 -10.47 3.49 7.97
C ILE A 170 -10.84 2.44 9.02
N ASN A 171 -9.87 1.89 9.71
CA ASN A 171 -10.04 0.84 10.71
C ASN A 171 -8.88 0.82 11.72
N GLU A 172 -8.85 -0.17 12.59
CA GLU A 172 -7.68 -0.56 13.39
C GLU A 172 -7.29 -1.99 12.98
N PRO A 173 -6.10 -2.20 12.41
CA PRO A 173 -5.65 -3.52 12.01
C PRO A 173 -5.53 -4.47 13.21
N ARG A 174 -6.04 -5.68 13.04
CA ARG A 174 -5.97 -6.71 14.09
C ARG A 174 -4.55 -7.19 14.32
N TYR A 175 -4.23 -7.45 15.57
CA TYR A 175 -3.02 -8.22 15.91
C TYR A 175 -3.25 -9.70 15.59
N PRO A 176 -2.30 -10.38 14.92
CA PRO A 176 -2.41 -11.80 14.67
C PRO A 176 -2.54 -12.61 15.97
N SER A 177 -3.54 -13.51 16.02
CA SER A 177 -3.63 -14.45 17.11
C SER A 177 -2.55 -15.54 17.01
N PHE A 178 -2.24 -16.22 18.11
CA PHE A 178 -1.30 -17.36 18.08
C PHE A 178 -1.74 -18.43 17.07
N LYS A 179 -3.04 -18.72 16.99
CA LYS A 179 -3.62 -19.64 15.99
C LYS A 179 -3.39 -19.14 14.58
N GLY A 180 -3.57 -17.84 14.32
CA GLY A 180 -3.32 -17.19 13.03
C GLY A 180 -1.84 -17.32 12.60
N ILE A 181 -0.91 -17.06 13.54
CA ILE A 181 0.53 -17.20 13.29
C ILE A 181 0.91 -18.64 12.92
N MET A 182 0.35 -19.62 13.64
CA MET A 182 0.61 -21.03 13.33
C MET A 182 -0.02 -21.48 12.01
N ALA A 183 -1.22 -20.99 11.67
CA ALA A 183 -1.88 -21.26 10.41
C ALA A 183 -1.12 -20.66 9.22
N ALA A 184 -0.62 -19.43 9.35
CA ALA A 184 0.13 -18.73 8.33
C ALA A 184 1.35 -19.50 7.83
N LYS A 185 2.00 -20.30 8.68
CA LYS A 185 3.15 -21.13 8.28
C LYS A 185 2.81 -22.15 7.20
N LYS A 186 1.54 -22.57 7.11
CA LYS A 186 1.05 -23.59 6.17
C LYS A 186 0.36 -23.00 4.94
N LYS A 187 -0.02 -21.71 4.99
CA LYS A 187 -0.68 -21.04 3.86
C LYS A 187 0.28 -20.92 2.69
N PRO A 188 -0.20 -21.10 1.44
CA PRO A 188 0.65 -21.07 0.26
C PRO A 188 1.18 -19.66 0.00
N ILE A 189 2.44 -19.60 -0.44
CA ILE A 189 3.04 -18.44 -1.09
C ILE A 189 3.61 -18.93 -2.40
N ASP A 190 3.09 -18.43 -3.50
CA ASP A 190 3.58 -18.72 -4.84
C ASP A 190 4.64 -17.67 -5.21
N THR A 191 5.90 -18.12 -5.38
CA THR A 191 6.99 -17.24 -5.79
C THR A 191 7.21 -17.37 -7.28
N LYS A 192 7.12 -16.25 -7.99
CA LYS A 192 7.23 -16.18 -9.44
C LYS A 192 8.42 -15.34 -9.87
N SER A 193 9.13 -15.80 -10.89
CA SER A 193 10.13 -15.02 -11.63
C SER A 193 9.46 -14.13 -12.69
N LEU A 194 10.21 -13.18 -13.25
CA LEU A 194 9.75 -12.36 -14.38
C LEU A 194 9.36 -13.21 -15.59
N SER A 195 10.12 -14.26 -15.88
CA SER A 195 9.83 -15.15 -17.01
C SER A 195 8.52 -15.91 -16.85
N GLU A 196 8.17 -16.34 -15.63
CA GLU A 196 6.91 -17.04 -15.34
C GLU A 196 5.69 -16.15 -15.48
N ILE A 197 5.84 -14.83 -15.25
CA ILE A 197 4.77 -13.85 -15.48
C ILE A 197 4.82 -13.20 -16.87
N GLY A 198 5.79 -13.61 -17.73
CA GLY A 198 5.90 -13.12 -19.11
C GLY A 198 6.35 -11.67 -19.25
N ILE A 199 7.14 -11.16 -18.30
CA ILE A 199 7.75 -9.82 -18.37
C ILE A 199 9.23 -9.94 -18.74
N ASP A 200 9.65 -9.18 -19.76
CA ASP A 200 11.05 -9.07 -20.13
C ASP A 200 11.83 -8.26 -19.07
N ALA A 201 12.99 -8.79 -18.62
CA ALA A 201 13.86 -8.13 -17.67
C ALA A 201 14.34 -6.74 -18.13
N ALA A 202 14.40 -6.48 -19.44
CA ALA A 202 14.72 -5.16 -19.97
C ALA A 202 13.64 -4.09 -19.70
N GLN A 203 12.44 -4.50 -19.30
CA GLN A 203 11.30 -3.60 -19.03
C GLN A 203 11.16 -3.21 -17.57
N VAL A 204 12.02 -3.69 -16.69
CA VAL A 204 12.01 -3.46 -15.25
C VAL A 204 13.41 -3.15 -14.73
N GLY A 205 13.51 -2.98 -13.41
CA GLY A 205 14.79 -2.65 -12.77
C GLY A 205 15.32 -1.30 -13.23
N SER A 206 16.60 -1.09 -13.02
CA SER A 206 17.26 0.16 -13.47
C SER A 206 17.28 0.35 -14.98
N THR A 207 17.16 -0.74 -15.75
CA THR A 207 17.17 -0.67 -17.22
C THR A 207 15.82 -0.23 -17.77
N GLY A 208 14.71 -0.68 -17.16
CA GLY A 208 13.36 -0.37 -17.58
C GLY A 208 12.70 0.79 -16.81
N ALA A 209 13.38 1.35 -15.81
CA ALA A 209 12.88 2.50 -15.06
C ALA A 209 12.82 3.76 -15.94
N TRP A 210 11.73 4.53 -15.80
CA TRP A 210 11.52 5.80 -16.49
C TRP A 210 12.04 6.99 -15.69
N SER A 211 12.39 6.75 -14.42
CA SER A 211 12.93 7.76 -13.52
C SER A 211 14.23 7.29 -12.88
N GLU A 212 15.16 8.22 -12.66
CA GLU A 212 16.43 7.99 -11.99
C GLU A 212 16.63 9.03 -10.89
N VAL A 213 17.08 8.59 -9.71
CA VAL A 213 17.48 9.51 -8.64
C VAL A 213 18.88 10.01 -8.90
N LEU A 214 18.99 11.26 -9.35
CA LEU A 214 20.28 11.88 -9.65
C LEU A 214 21.03 12.29 -8.38
N GLU A 215 20.32 12.76 -7.35
CA GLU A 215 20.90 13.23 -6.11
C GLU A 215 19.97 12.98 -4.92
N ALA A 216 20.53 12.62 -3.78
CA ALA A 216 19.81 12.47 -2.53
C ALA A 216 20.69 12.95 -1.36
N ASN A 217 20.30 14.06 -0.75
CA ASN A 217 21.00 14.65 0.37
C ASN A 217 20.20 14.46 1.67
N PRO A 218 20.88 14.22 2.81
CA PRO A 218 20.23 14.26 4.11
C PRO A 218 19.55 15.61 4.33
N ARG A 219 18.35 15.60 4.87
CA ARG A 219 17.72 16.86 5.26
C ARG A 219 18.58 17.55 6.32
N PRO A 220 18.91 18.85 6.15
CA PRO A 220 19.67 19.56 7.16
C PRO A 220 18.95 19.53 8.53
N PRO A 221 19.69 19.50 9.63
CA PRO A 221 19.09 19.59 10.96
C PRO A 221 18.17 20.82 11.03
N ARG A 222 17.06 20.68 11.73
CA ARG A 222 16.22 21.86 12.01
C ARG A 222 16.97 22.82 12.89
N ASP A 223 16.97 24.10 12.53
CA ASP A 223 17.46 25.15 13.41
C ASP A 223 16.66 25.17 14.71
N LYS A 224 17.33 25.62 15.78
CA LYS A 224 16.60 25.90 17.02
C LYS A 224 15.63 27.02 16.73
N GLY A 225 14.33 26.71 16.73
CA GLY A 225 13.29 27.70 16.52
C GLY A 225 13.34 28.81 17.57
N LEU A 226 12.58 29.88 17.32
CA LEU A 226 12.41 30.96 18.27
C LEU A 226 11.70 30.40 19.52
N LYS A 227 12.33 30.53 20.69
CA LYS A 227 11.70 30.25 21.96
C LYS A 227 11.12 31.56 22.51
N LEU A 228 9.81 31.66 22.61
CA LEU A 228 9.12 32.77 23.23
C LEU A 228 8.82 32.42 24.68
N GLU A 229 9.26 33.26 25.60
CA GLU A 229 8.86 33.15 27.00
C GLU A 229 7.59 33.99 27.21
N ASP A 230 6.59 33.36 27.82
CA ASP A 230 5.32 34.01 28.11
C ASP A 230 5.39 34.76 29.44
N SER A 231 5.29 36.08 29.37
CA SER A 231 5.18 36.96 30.56
C SER A 231 3.74 37.51 30.69
N GLY A 232 2.74 36.84 30.10
CA GLY A 232 1.36 37.29 30.00
C GLY A 232 1.00 37.88 28.63
N ASP A 233 1.95 37.93 27.69
CA ASP A 233 1.82 38.45 26.33
C ASP A 233 2.17 37.42 25.25
N GLY A 234 2.36 36.14 25.60
CA GLY A 234 2.80 35.09 24.71
C GLY A 234 1.84 34.85 23.54
N GLY A 235 0.54 34.99 23.77
CA GLY A 235 -0.47 34.87 22.70
C GLY A 235 -0.34 35.96 21.64
N ALA A 236 -0.15 37.23 22.03
CA ALA A 236 0.07 38.32 21.10
C ALA A 236 1.38 38.15 20.32
N LYS A 237 2.48 37.81 20.99
CA LYS A 237 3.78 37.52 20.34
C LYS A 237 3.69 36.37 19.34
N LEU A 238 2.93 35.33 19.66
CA LEU A 238 2.72 34.22 18.73
C LEU A 238 1.93 34.66 17.49
N ALA A 239 0.85 35.43 17.69
CA ALA A 239 0.04 35.94 16.59
C ALA A 239 0.88 36.84 15.67
N ASP A 240 1.66 37.76 16.23
CA ASP A 240 2.57 38.64 15.46
C ASP A 240 3.59 37.83 14.67
N TYR A 241 4.18 36.80 15.29
CA TYR A 241 5.12 35.91 14.62
C TYR A 241 4.49 35.15 13.45
N LEU A 242 3.28 34.61 13.62
CA LEU A 242 2.56 33.89 12.56
C LEU A 242 2.22 34.81 11.39
N LEU A 243 1.78 36.05 11.68
CA LEU A 243 1.50 37.07 10.66
C LEU A 243 2.78 37.51 9.92
N GLU A 244 3.86 37.78 10.65
CA GLU A 244 5.18 38.13 10.05
C GLU A 244 5.67 37.05 9.09
N LYS A 245 5.51 35.78 9.49
CA LYS A 245 5.92 34.62 8.69
C LYS A 245 4.91 34.21 7.62
N ARG A 246 3.77 34.87 7.53
CA ARG A 246 2.66 34.58 6.61
C ARG A 246 2.22 33.11 6.70
N LEU A 247 2.11 32.61 7.93
CA LEU A 247 1.66 31.25 8.22
C LEU A 247 0.13 31.19 8.49
N VAL A 248 -0.50 32.33 8.59
CA VAL A 248 -1.94 32.56 8.74
C VAL A 248 -2.33 33.77 7.90
#